data_7f623e4ad60f5faabb1ebc92a35a20f6
#
_entry.id   7f623e4ad60f5faabb1ebc92a35a20f6
#
_cell.length_a   1.000
_cell.length_b   1.000
_cell.length_c   1.000
_cell.angle_alpha   90.00
_cell.angle_beta   90.00
_cell.angle_gamma   90.00
#
_symmetry.space_group_name_H-M   'P 1'
#
loop_
_entity.id
_entity.type
_entity.pdbx_description
1 polymer ?
#
loop_
_entity_poly.entity_id
_entity_poly.type
_entity_poly.pdbx_seq_one_letter_code
_entity_poly.pdbx_strand_id
1 'polypeptide(L)'
;MQLRPHQNKALEAMARHYKGQIIVPTGGGKTMCMIEDAKYRFGMDSVSKTIVVVAPRILLANQLSADFLEHITNVDVMHVHSGETHHFSSTKTEVIENWYHNGIKNQLIFTTYHSLHKITESLDIEIDTIYFDEAHNSVQKNFIEAVEYCSIYAQRKYFFTATPKHSLTPKKVGMNDSDIFGQVICNVPAPKLVDEGHILPPKVVVKKIDVTDDSRFGYEKDCDHIVETIDDVDVDKVLICARSTKQIVSLIGLSKFVSELAWRGYSFMYITSKTGGVIDGQKVTREEFFDTLNAWGKTDKRFVVLHHSILSEGINVNGLEAVLFLRSMDYIGISQSIGRVIRLGNCHKKFGIVCIPVYDKVGISTSKKVQAVVDTVFTDGQPAISIVRS
;
A
#
# COMPACT_ATOMS: atom_id res chain seq x y z
N MET A 1 -14.94 15.21 10.61
CA MET A 1 -13.57 15.43 10.11
C MET A 1 -13.65 16.36 8.91
N GLN A 2 -12.78 17.35 8.75
CA GLN A 2 -12.81 18.25 7.58
C GLN A 2 -12.00 17.62 6.46
N LEU A 3 -12.60 17.50 5.28
CA LEU A 3 -11.92 16.99 4.09
C LEU A 3 -10.88 17.97 3.56
N ARG A 4 -9.80 17.43 3.02
CA ARG A 4 -8.74 18.21 2.37
C ARG A 4 -9.22 18.72 0.99
N PRO A 5 -8.72 19.84 0.46
CA PRO A 5 -9.20 20.42 -0.80
C PRO A 5 -9.14 19.43 -1.98
N HIS A 6 -8.09 18.62 -2.08
CA HIS A 6 -7.96 17.60 -3.14
C HIS A 6 -8.94 16.43 -3.00
N GLN A 7 -9.35 16.09 -1.77
CA GLN A 7 -10.38 15.06 -1.53
C GLN A 7 -11.75 15.56 -2.00
N ASN A 8 -12.09 16.82 -1.72
CA ASN A 8 -13.32 17.43 -2.26
C ASN A 8 -13.35 17.42 -3.79
N LYS A 9 -12.22 17.75 -4.45
CA LYS A 9 -12.11 17.65 -5.92
C LYS A 9 -12.31 16.22 -6.44
N ALA A 10 -11.76 15.22 -5.75
CA ALA A 10 -11.97 13.84 -6.12
C ALA A 10 -13.44 13.44 -6.00
N LEU A 11 -14.12 13.82 -4.91
CA LEU A 11 -15.55 13.56 -4.70
C LEU A 11 -16.42 14.29 -5.75
N GLU A 12 -16.12 15.54 -6.08
CA GLU A 12 -16.80 16.25 -7.17
C GLU A 12 -16.63 15.55 -8.52
N ALA A 13 -15.44 15.04 -8.83
CA ALA A 13 -15.19 14.27 -10.04
C ALA A 13 -15.98 12.95 -10.03
N MET A 14 -15.98 12.24 -8.92
CA MET A 14 -16.77 11.02 -8.74
C MET A 14 -18.27 11.28 -8.87
N ALA A 15 -18.78 12.40 -8.38
CA ALA A 15 -20.20 12.76 -8.52
C ALA A 15 -20.61 12.98 -9.99
N ARG A 16 -19.70 13.49 -10.83
CA ARG A 16 -19.96 13.79 -12.26
C ARG A 16 -19.73 12.59 -13.18
N HIS A 17 -18.98 11.58 -12.74
CA HIS A 17 -18.59 10.43 -13.57
C HIS A 17 -18.99 9.13 -12.91
N TYR A 18 -19.56 8.20 -13.68
CA TYR A 18 -19.92 6.86 -13.19
C TYR A 18 -18.73 5.87 -13.21
N LYS A 19 -17.68 6.21 -13.95
CA LYS A 19 -16.47 5.41 -14.09
C LYS A 19 -15.25 6.31 -14.23
N GLY A 20 -14.16 5.96 -13.58
CA GLY A 20 -12.90 6.67 -13.77
C GLY A 20 -11.80 6.30 -12.79
N GLN A 21 -10.63 6.80 -13.12
CA GLN A 21 -9.42 6.61 -12.34
C GLN A 21 -9.17 7.84 -11.45
N ILE A 22 -8.81 7.59 -10.21
CA ILE A 22 -8.47 8.61 -9.21
C ILE A 22 -7.01 8.38 -8.81
N ILE A 23 -6.15 9.25 -9.31
CA ILE A 23 -4.70 9.17 -9.09
C ILE A 23 -4.35 10.11 -7.93
N VAL A 24 -4.03 9.51 -6.79
CA VAL A 24 -3.66 10.24 -5.57
C VAL A 24 -2.41 9.61 -4.97
N PRO A 25 -1.37 10.39 -4.67
CA PRO A 25 -0.15 9.89 -4.06
C PRO A 25 -0.43 9.13 -2.76
N THR A 26 0.47 8.21 -2.42
CA THR A 26 0.42 7.52 -1.12
C THR A 26 0.46 8.55 0.02
N GLY A 27 -0.40 8.38 1.02
CA GLY A 27 -0.57 9.38 2.09
C GLY A 27 -1.56 10.50 1.77
N GLY A 28 -2.05 10.60 0.53
CA GLY A 28 -3.02 11.61 0.11
C GLY A 28 -4.47 11.34 0.57
N GLY A 29 -4.75 10.21 1.25
CA GLY A 29 -6.07 9.94 1.84
C GLY A 29 -7.11 9.40 0.86
N LYS A 30 -6.73 8.48 -0.03
CA LYS A 30 -7.63 7.75 -0.96
C LYS A 30 -8.82 7.12 -0.24
N THR A 31 -8.57 6.43 0.87
CA THR A 31 -9.59 5.73 1.67
C THR A 31 -10.71 6.68 2.10
N MET A 32 -10.37 7.90 2.53
CA MET A 32 -11.38 8.87 2.95
C MET A 32 -12.29 9.32 1.79
N CYS A 33 -11.77 9.39 0.55
CA CYS A 33 -12.61 9.66 -0.61
C CYS A 33 -13.63 8.55 -0.86
N MET A 34 -13.22 7.28 -0.70
CA MET A 34 -14.12 6.12 -0.81
C MET A 34 -15.20 6.15 0.27
N ILE A 35 -14.79 6.41 1.52
CA ILE A 35 -15.71 6.47 2.68
C ILE A 35 -16.75 7.57 2.50
N GLU A 36 -16.34 8.77 2.14
CA GLU A 36 -17.27 9.91 2.01
C GLU A 36 -18.20 9.74 0.79
N ASP A 37 -17.73 9.17 -0.32
CA ASP A 37 -18.63 8.81 -1.43
C ASP A 37 -19.62 7.71 -1.00
N ALA A 38 -19.19 6.68 -0.28
CA ALA A 38 -20.07 5.62 0.23
C ALA A 38 -21.13 6.18 1.18
N LYS A 39 -20.76 7.07 2.11
CA LYS A 39 -21.72 7.75 3.01
C LYS A 39 -22.75 8.54 2.22
N TYR A 40 -22.28 9.30 1.23
CA TYR A 40 -23.17 10.05 0.36
C TYR A 40 -24.14 9.14 -0.39
N ARG A 41 -23.67 8.01 -0.93
CA ARG A 41 -24.50 7.03 -1.65
C ARG A 41 -25.58 6.41 -0.74
N PHE A 42 -25.19 6.00 0.45
CA PHE A 42 -26.12 5.42 1.42
C PHE A 42 -27.15 6.41 1.96
N GLY A 43 -26.86 7.69 1.91
CA GLY A 43 -27.75 8.76 2.35
C GLY A 43 -28.66 9.36 1.28
N MET A 44 -28.50 8.98 -0.01
CA MET A 44 -29.22 9.64 -1.12
C MET A 44 -30.72 9.34 -1.15
N ASP A 45 -31.11 8.12 -0.80
CA ASP A 45 -32.48 7.65 -0.86
C ASP A 45 -32.69 6.52 0.16
N SER A 46 -33.95 6.04 0.26
CA SER A 46 -34.32 4.95 1.18
C SER A 46 -34.09 3.54 0.59
N VAL A 47 -33.55 3.43 -0.62
CA VAL A 47 -33.24 2.15 -1.24
C VAL A 47 -31.92 1.63 -0.75
N SER A 48 -31.91 0.39 -0.26
CA SER A 48 -30.68 -0.28 0.17
C SER A 48 -29.72 -0.45 -1.01
N LYS A 49 -28.45 -0.12 -0.78
CA LYS A 49 -27.38 -0.19 -1.80
C LYS A 49 -26.29 -1.15 -1.36
N THR A 50 -25.69 -1.80 -2.33
CA THR A 50 -24.52 -2.66 -2.13
C THR A 50 -23.28 -1.98 -2.68
N ILE A 51 -22.31 -1.76 -1.81
CA ILE A 51 -21.01 -1.20 -2.17
C ILE A 51 -19.93 -2.26 -1.96
N VAL A 52 -19.06 -2.42 -2.96
CA VAL A 52 -17.95 -3.37 -2.94
C VAL A 52 -16.62 -2.61 -2.86
N VAL A 53 -15.75 -3.03 -1.95
CA VAL A 53 -14.39 -2.48 -1.80
C VAL A 53 -13.39 -3.60 -2.08
N VAL A 54 -12.57 -3.43 -3.13
CA VAL A 54 -11.60 -4.41 -3.58
C VAL A 54 -10.20 -3.99 -3.15
N ALA A 55 -9.52 -4.85 -2.39
CA ALA A 55 -8.17 -4.63 -1.90
C ALA A 55 -7.16 -5.63 -2.49
N PRO A 56 -5.87 -5.30 -2.57
CA PRO A 56 -4.87 -6.24 -3.10
C PRO A 56 -4.58 -7.42 -2.16
N ARG A 57 -4.84 -7.27 -0.86
CA ARG A 57 -4.53 -8.27 0.17
C ARG A 57 -5.61 -8.31 1.26
N ILE A 58 -5.75 -9.48 1.89
CA ILE A 58 -6.72 -9.72 2.99
C ILE A 58 -6.51 -8.72 4.14
N LEU A 59 -5.26 -8.49 4.55
CA LEU A 59 -4.97 -7.56 5.63
C LEU A 59 -5.42 -6.13 5.29
N LEU A 60 -5.25 -5.70 4.05
CA LEU A 60 -5.73 -4.38 3.62
C LEU A 60 -7.25 -4.34 3.53
N ALA A 61 -7.91 -5.43 3.12
CA ALA A 61 -9.36 -5.53 3.16
C ALA A 61 -9.90 -5.36 4.59
N ASN A 62 -9.25 -5.99 5.57
CA ASN A 62 -9.60 -5.84 6.98
C ASN A 62 -9.35 -4.41 7.50
N GLN A 63 -8.24 -3.77 7.11
CA GLN A 63 -7.96 -2.36 7.46
C GLN A 63 -8.99 -1.41 6.86
N LEU A 64 -9.30 -1.57 5.57
CA LEU A 64 -10.32 -0.75 4.90
C LEU A 64 -11.69 -0.94 5.56
N SER A 65 -12.05 -2.18 5.92
CA SER A 65 -13.29 -2.45 6.66
C SER A 65 -13.33 -1.70 7.99
N ALA A 66 -12.26 -1.73 8.77
CA ALA A 66 -12.17 -1.00 10.03
C ALA A 66 -12.30 0.52 9.80
N ASP A 67 -11.56 1.08 8.84
CA ASP A 67 -11.62 2.51 8.49
C ASP A 67 -13.03 2.94 8.05
N PHE A 68 -13.71 2.12 7.23
CA PHE A 68 -15.08 2.40 6.80
C PHE A 68 -16.06 2.39 7.97
N LEU A 69 -15.96 1.42 8.87
CA LEU A 69 -16.88 1.24 9.98
C LEU A 69 -16.68 2.27 11.12
N GLU A 70 -15.55 2.95 11.18
CA GLU A 70 -15.39 4.13 12.02
C GLU A 70 -16.30 5.30 11.59
N HIS A 71 -16.71 5.32 10.32
CA HIS A 71 -17.45 6.44 9.72
C HIS A 71 -18.85 6.09 9.21
N ILE A 72 -19.13 4.81 8.99
CA ILE A 72 -20.38 4.30 8.43
C ILE A 72 -20.97 3.31 9.41
N THR A 73 -22.15 3.63 9.92
CA THR A 73 -22.91 2.79 10.86
C THR A 73 -24.21 2.30 10.23
N ASN A 74 -24.84 1.31 10.84
CA ASN A 74 -26.11 0.74 10.40
C ASN A 74 -26.06 0.14 8.98
N VAL A 75 -25.02 -0.62 8.71
CA VAL A 75 -24.82 -1.37 7.47
C VAL A 75 -24.56 -2.84 7.78
N ASP A 76 -24.91 -3.72 6.86
CA ASP A 76 -24.53 -5.13 6.89
C ASP A 76 -23.15 -5.28 6.24
N VAL A 77 -22.25 -6.05 6.86
CA VAL A 77 -20.86 -6.19 6.42
C VAL A 77 -20.55 -7.64 6.12
N MET A 78 -19.94 -7.88 4.97
CA MET A 78 -19.43 -9.18 4.56
C MET A 78 -18.00 -9.08 4.04
N HIS A 79 -17.17 -10.06 4.36
CA HIS A 79 -15.87 -10.26 3.75
C HIS A 79 -15.90 -11.45 2.79
N VAL A 80 -15.42 -11.22 1.56
CA VAL A 80 -15.31 -12.28 0.55
C VAL A 80 -13.82 -12.56 0.30
N HIS A 81 -13.24 -13.36 1.18
CA HIS A 81 -11.86 -13.87 1.08
C HIS A 81 -11.65 -15.06 2.03
N SER A 82 -10.57 -15.82 1.83
CA SER A 82 -10.28 -17.03 2.59
C SER A 82 -9.53 -16.82 3.91
N GLY A 83 -9.20 -15.58 4.26
CA GLY A 83 -8.44 -15.28 5.48
C GLY A 83 -9.34 -14.96 6.67
N GLU A 84 -8.71 -14.84 7.82
CA GLU A 84 -9.39 -14.49 9.08
C GLU A 84 -9.88 -13.04 9.06
N THR A 85 -11.04 -12.83 9.66
CA THR A 85 -11.68 -11.53 9.85
C THR A 85 -12.65 -11.62 11.02
N HIS A 86 -12.94 -10.50 11.66
CA HIS A 86 -13.94 -10.41 12.73
C HIS A 86 -15.39 -10.28 12.20
N HIS A 87 -15.57 -10.20 10.90
CA HIS A 87 -16.87 -10.07 10.26
C HIS A 87 -17.30 -11.38 9.62
N PHE A 88 -18.59 -11.46 9.29
CA PHE A 88 -19.10 -12.57 8.50
C PHE A 88 -18.34 -12.69 7.19
N SER A 89 -17.85 -13.89 6.86
CA SER A 89 -17.04 -14.11 5.66
C SER A 89 -17.35 -15.43 4.98
N SER A 90 -17.30 -15.43 3.65
CA SER A 90 -17.42 -16.62 2.84
C SER A 90 -16.79 -16.43 1.45
N THR A 91 -16.36 -17.52 0.85
CA THR A 91 -15.98 -17.59 -0.57
C THR A 91 -16.92 -18.51 -1.38
N LYS A 92 -18.00 -18.99 -0.76
CA LYS A 92 -19.03 -19.81 -1.42
C LYS A 92 -20.09 -18.89 -2.01
N THR A 93 -20.34 -18.99 -3.31
CA THR A 93 -21.28 -18.15 -4.05
C THR A 93 -22.68 -18.21 -3.46
N GLU A 94 -23.20 -19.40 -3.17
CA GLU A 94 -24.52 -19.59 -2.54
C GLU A 94 -24.66 -18.87 -1.19
N VAL A 95 -23.58 -18.79 -0.38
CA VAL A 95 -23.58 -18.08 0.90
C VAL A 95 -23.58 -16.57 0.68
N ILE A 96 -22.84 -16.10 -0.34
CA ILE A 96 -22.78 -14.69 -0.72
C ILE A 96 -24.15 -14.22 -1.22
N GLU A 97 -24.80 -14.99 -2.11
CA GLU A 97 -26.13 -14.73 -2.62
C GLU A 97 -27.19 -14.69 -1.51
N ASN A 98 -27.20 -15.70 -0.64
CA ASN A 98 -28.13 -15.74 0.49
C ASN A 98 -27.95 -14.54 1.44
N TRP A 99 -26.71 -14.15 1.72
CA TRP A 99 -26.42 -12.97 2.54
C TRP A 99 -26.92 -11.70 1.86
N TYR A 100 -26.67 -11.55 0.57
CA TYR A 100 -27.12 -10.40 -0.22
C TYR A 100 -28.65 -10.26 -0.22
N HIS A 101 -29.38 -11.32 -0.56
CA HIS A 101 -30.84 -11.30 -0.68
C HIS A 101 -31.57 -11.18 0.66
N ASN A 102 -30.96 -11.61 1.77
CA ASN A 102 -31.56 -11.46 3.10
C ASN A 102 -31.18 -10.14 3.79
N GLY A 103 -30.33 -9.33 3.19
CA GLY A 103 -29.97 -8.01 3.70
C GLY A 103 -31.13 -7.02 3.59
N ILE A 104 -31.42 -6.30 4.67
CA ILE A 104 -32.46 -5.26 4.72
C ILE A 104 -31.87 -3.85 4.86
N LYS A 105 -30.58 -3.75 5.05
CA LYS A 105 -29.83 -2.51 5.20
C LYS A 105 -28.94 -2.28 3.98
N ASN A 106 -28.30 -1.12 3.92
CA ASN A 106 -27.15 -0.93 3.06
C ASN A 106 -26.08 -1.98 3.35
N GLN A 107 -25.38 -2.43 2.34
CA GLN A 107 -24.43 -3.54 2.40
C GLN A 107 -23.04 -3.09 1.99
N LEU A 108 -22.03 -3.46 2.77
CA LEU A 108 -20.62 -3.30 2.47
C LEU A 108 -19.96 -4.67 2.28
N ILE A 109 -19.40 -4.91 1.12
CA ILE A 109 -18.64 -6.13 0.81
C ILE A 109 -17.16 -5.75 0.66
N PHE A 110 -16.31 -6.30 1.51
CA PHE A 110 -14.86 -6.18 1.39
C PHE A 110 -14.29 -7.45 0.79
N THR A 111 -13.54 -7.30 -0.30
CA THR A 111 -12.97 -8.45 -1.01
C THR A 111 -11.53 -8.18 -1.44
N THR A 112 -10.85 -9.22 -1.92
CA THR A 112 -9.55 -9.08 -2.56
C THR A 112 -9.68 -9.31 -4.07
N TYR A 113 -8.70 -8.82 -4.86
CA TYR A 113 -8.66 -9.12 -6.29
C TYR A 113 -8.71 -10.63 -6.57
N HIS A 114 -8.10 -11.45 -5.70
CA HIS A 114 -8.14 -12.90 -5.80
C HIS A 114 -9.54 -13.51 -5.62
N SER A 115 -10.39 -12.87 -4.84
CA SER A 115 -11.72 -13.40 -4.50
C SER A 115 -12.85 -12.66 -5.20
N LEU A 116 -12.56 -11.60 -5.96
CA LEU A 116 -13.56 -10.78 -6.65
C LEU A 116 -14.44 -11.63 -7.58
N HIS A 117 -13.87 -12.63 -8.25
CA HIS A 117 -14.60 -13.55 -9.12
C HIS A 117 -15.74 -14.29 -8.38
N LYS A 118 -15.65 -14.49 -7.07
CA LYS A 118 -16.73 -15.10 -6.29
C LYS A 118 -17.98 -14.22 -6.21
N ILE A 119 -17.81 -12.91 -6.27
CA ILE A 119 -18.92 -11.96 -6.33
C ILE A 119 -19.50 -11.94 -7.75
N THR A 120 -18.64 -11.98 -8.77
CA THR A 120 -19.09 -11.94 -10.18
C THR A 120 -19.70 -13.27 -10.67
N GLU A 121 -19.37 -14.38 -9.99
CA GLU A 121 -19.99 -15.70 -10.22
C GLU A 121 -21.33 -15.85 -9.48
N SER A 122 -21.62 -15.00 -8.49
CA SER A 122 -22.88 -15.01 -7.74
C SER A 122 -23.99 -14.38 -8.56
N LEU A 123 -25.15 -15.01 -8.54
CA LEU A 123 -26.31 -14.58 -9.34
C LEU A 123 -27.00 -13.37 -8.71
N ASP A 124 -27.46 -12.46 -9.56
CA ASP A 124 -28.36 -11.36 -9.22
C ASP A 124 -27.86 -10.37 -8.15
N ILE A 125 -26.53 -10.24 -7.97
CA ILE A 125 -25.96 -9.20 -7.10
C ILE A 125 -25.84 -7.88 -7.87
N GLU A 126 -26.68 -6.92 -7.53
CA GLU A 126 -26.59 -5.56 -8.07
C GLU A 126 -25.59 -4.73 -7.26
N ILE A 127 -24.51 -4.32 -7.92
CA ILE A 127 -23.48 -3.48 -7.30
C ILE A 127 -23.78 -2.01 -7.65
N ASP A 128 -24.16 -1.21 -6.65
CA ASP A 128 -24.30 0.25 -6.82
C ASP A 128 -22.94 0.87 -7.12
N THR A 129 -21.98 0.68 -6.23
CA THR A 129 -20.65 1.27 -6.38
C THR A 129 -19.56 0.25 -6.04
N ILE A 130 -18.50 0.22 -6.85
CA ILE A 130 -17.31 -0.56 -6.57
C ILE A 130 -16.07 0.33 -6.54
N TYR A 131 -15.27 0.21 -5.49
CA TYR A 131 -13.98 0.85 -5.35
C TYR A 131 -12.87 -0.18 -5.47
N PHE A 132 -11.92 0.08 -6.37
CA PHE A 132 -10.72 -0.71 -6.54
C PHE A 132 -9.55 0.03 -5.89
N ASP A 133 -9.11 -0.39 -4.71
CA ASP A 133 -7.91 0.17 -4.08
C ASP A 133 -6.64 -0.46 -4.64
N GLU A 134 -5.57 0.35 -4.74
CA GLU A 134 -4.33 -0.01 -5.43
C GLU A 134 -4.60 -0.63 -6.82
N ALA A 135 -5.39 0.10 -7.61
CA ALA A 135 -5.98 -0.38 -8.87
C ALA A 135 -4.96 -0.83 -9.93
N HIS A 136 -3.68 -0.51 -9.78
CA HIS A 136 -2.62 -1.07 -10.62
C HIS A 136 -2.52 -2.61 -10.53
N ASN A 137 -3.15 -3.24 -9.52
CA ASN A 137 -3.28 -4.69 -9.42
C ASN A 137 -4.34 -5.27 -10.38
N SER A 138 -5.32 -4.48 -10.76
CA SER A 138 -6.44 -4.90 -11.64
C SER A 138 -5.99 -5.48 -12.99
N VAL A 139 -4.85 -5.05 -13.49
CA VAL A 139 -4.32 -5.47 -14.81
C VAL A 139 -3.62 -6.84 -14.79
N GLN A 140 -3.61 -7.54 -13.67
CA GLN A 140 -3.04 -8.88 -13.60
C GLN A 140 -3.96 -9.89 -14.29
N LYS A 141 -3.35 -10.82 -15.05
CA LYS A 141 -4.06 -11.81 -15.87
C LYS A 141 -5.17 -12.57 -15.13
N ASN A 142 -4.93 -12.88 -13.85
CA ASN A 142 -5.87 -13.66 -13.04
C ASN A 142 -7.01 -12.82 -12.43
N PHE A 143 -6.97 -11.49 -12.58
CA PHE A 143 -7.93 -10.57 -11.97
C PHE A 143 -8.76 -9.82 -13.00
N ILE A 144 -8.20 -9.63 -14.19
CA ILE A 144 -8.76 -8.71 -15.20
C ILE A 144 -10.17 -9.10 -15.63
N GLU A 145 -10.49 -10.37 -15.74
CA GLU A 145 -11.81 -10.85 -16.16
C GLU A 145 -12.89 -10.41 -15.16
N ALA A 146 -12.68 -10.59 -13.86
CA ALA A 146 -13.62 -10.15 -12.83
C ALA A 146 -13.69 -8.60 -12.74
N VAL A 147 -12.57 -7.91 -12.95
CA VAL A 147 -12.55 -6.44 -13.00
C VAL A 147 -13.33 -5.90 -14.19
N GLU A 148 -13.17 -6.51 -15.36
CA GLU A 148 -13.90 -6.15 -16.58
C GLU A 148 -15.41 -6.37 -16.41
N TYR A 149 -15.81 -7.52 -15.84
CA TYR A 149 -17.20 -7.78 -15.50
C TYR A 149 -17.77 -6.66 -14.61
N CYS A 150 -17.11 -6.32 -13.50
CA CYS A 150 -17.54 -5.25 -12.62
C CYS A 150 -17.53 -3.88 -13.32
N SER A 151 -16.59 -3.65 -14.24
CA SER A 151 -16.55 -2.43 -15.05
C SER A 151 -17.74 -2.27 -15.98
N ILE A 152 -18.37 -3.37 -16.39
CA ILE A 152 -19.57 -3.37 -17.21
C ILE A 152 -20.82 -3.23 -16.33
N TYR A 153 -20.97 -4.09 -15.32
CA TYR A 153 -22.25 -4.31 -14.63
C TYR A 153 -22.44 -3.47 -13.36
N ALA A 154 -21.38 -3.06 -12.65
CA ALA A 154 -21.56 -2.14 -11.52
C ALA A 154 -22.09 -0.78 -12.03
N GLN A 155 -23.00 -0.13 -11.29
CA GLN A 155 -23.54 1.16 -11.69
C GLN A 155 -22.46 2.24 -11.66
N ARG A 156 -21.60 2.23 -10.62
CA ARG A 156 -20.47 3.16 -10.46
C ARG A 156 -19.18 2.39 -10.13
N LYS A 157 -18.06 2.79 -10.74
CA LYS A 157 -16.79 2.10 -10.60
C LYS A 157 -15.61 3.07 -10.61
N TYR A 158 -14.79 2.99 -9.55
CA TYR A 158 -13.68 3.90 -9.35
C TYR A 158 -12.39 3.16 -9.03
N PHE A 159 -11.33 3.55 -9.74
CA PHE A 159 -10.02 2.92 -9.69
C PHE A 159 -9.02 3.85 -9.01
N PHE A 160 -8.69 3.57 -7.75
CA PHE A 160 -7.80 4.37 -6.93
C PHE A 160 -6.37 3.83 -6.98
N THR A 161 -5.41 4.65 -7.31
CA THR A 161 -3.98 4.30 -7.25
C THR A 161 -3.10 5.54 -7.15
N ALA A 162 -1.88 5.36 -6.63
CA ALA A 162 -0.82 6.36 -6.76
C ALA A 162 0.07 6.11 -7.99
N THR A 163 0.05 4.88 -8.52
CA THR A 163 1.01 4.35 -9.49
C THR A 163 0.29 3.59 -10.59
N PRO A 164 -0.33 4.27 -11.56
CA PRO A 164 -1.03 3.59 -12.65
C PRO A 164 -0.11 2.65 -13.43
N LYS A 165 -0.68 1.57 -13.94
CA LYS A 165 0.05 0.55 -14.71
C LYS A 165 -0.52 0.48 -16.12
N HIS A 166 0.27 0.91 -17.09
CA HIS A 166 -0.12 1.00 -18.48
C HIS A 166 0.37 -0.18 -19.32
N SER A 167 -0.33 -0.50 -20.39
CA SER A 167 0.13 -1.42 -21.42
C SER A 167 0.62 -0.64 -22.65
N LEU A 168 1.73 -1.10 -23.21
CA LEU A 168 2.26 -0.59 -24.48
C LEU A 168 1.85 -1.47 -25.68
N THR A 169 1.12 -2.55 -25.43
CA THR A 169 0.74 -3.49 -26.48
C THR A 169 -0.76 -3.79 -26.45
N PRO A 170 -1.44 -3.91 -27.59
CA PRO A 170 -2.85 -4.25 -27.65
C PRO A 170 -3.21 -5.63 -27.06
N LYS A 171 -2.21 -6.51 -26.93
CA LYS A 171 -2.41 -7.88 -26.41
C LYS A 171 -2.53 -7.96 -24.90
N LYS A 172 -2.32 -6.86 -24.19
CA LYS A 172 -2.34 -6.80 -22.73
C LYS A 172 -3.16 -5.62 -22.28
N VAL A 173 -4.00 -5.86 -21.29
CA VAL A 173 -4.77 -4.80 -20.66
C VAL A 173 -3.88 -4.00 -19.73
N GLY A 174 -3.96 -2.68 -19.82
CA GLY A 174 -3.36 -1.71 -18.90
C GLY A 174 -4.40 -0.70 -18.45
N MET A 175 -4.10 0.06 -17.41
CA MET A 175 -5.03 1.09 -16.93
C MET A 175 -5.25 2.24 -17.95
N ASN A 176 -4.44 2.29 -19.00
CA ASN A 176 -4.67 3.16 -20.16
C ASN A 176 -5.77 2.65 -21.12
N ASP A 177 -6.40 1.51 -20.83
CA ASP A 177 -7.60 1.05 -21.51
C ASP A 177 -8.83 1.75 -20.89
N SER A 178 -9.36 2.75 -21.59
CA SER A 178 -10.48 3.56 -21.11
C SER A 178 -11.81 2.81 -21.12
N ASP A 179 -11.95 1.73 -21.89
CA ASP A 179 -13.18 0.96 -21.95
C ASP A 179 -13.40 0.18 -20.66
N ILE A 180 -12.31 -0.26 -20.01
CA ILE A 180 -12.36 -0.94 -18.72
C ILE A 180 -12.23 0.07 -17.56
N PHE A 181 -11.19 0.92 -17.58
CA PHE A 181 -10.81 1.75 -16.43
C PHE A 181 -11.41 3.16 -16.45
N GLY A 182 -12.02 3.58 -17.55
CA GLY A 182 -12.44 4.96 -17.73
C GLY A 182 -11.27 5.92 -17.90
N GLN A 183 -11.57 7.21 -17.98
CA GLN A 183 -10.58 8.27 -18.03
C GLN A 183 -10.03 8.57 -16.62
N VAL A 184 -8.90 9.25 -16.55
CA VAL A 184 -8.42 9.84 -15.30
C VAL A 184 -9.31 11.04 -14.97
N ILE A 185 -10.22 10.88 -14.01
CA ILE A 185 -11.18 11.92 -13.60
C ILE A 185 -10.63 12.84 -12.49
N CYS A 186 -9.63 12.34 -11.75
CA CYS A 186 -8.92 13.14 -10.76
C CYS A 186 -7.46 12.74 -10.72
N ASN A 187 -6.56 13.72 -10.84
CA ASN A 187 -5.12 13.54 -10.64
C ASN A 187 -4.62 14.60 -9.66
N VAL A 188 -4.00 14.15 -8.56
CA VAL A 188 -3.48 15.02 -7.50
C VAL A 188 -1.95 14.98 -7.54
N PRO A 189 -1.28 16.06 -7.95
CA PRO A 189 0.17 16.15 -7.95
C PRO A 189 0.75 16.07 -6.53
N ALA A 190 1.82 15.26 -6.33
CA ALA A 190 2.47 15.16 -5.04
C ALA A 190 3.08 16.49 -4.54
N PRO A 191 3.70 17.34 -5.38
CA PRO A 191 4.19 18.66 -4.95
C PRO A 191 3.11 19.49 -4.25
N LYS A 192 1.89 19.47 -4.79
CA LYS A 192 0.77 20.16 -4.17
C LYS A 192 0.46 19.68 -2.76
N LEU A 193 0.52 18.36 -2.52
CA LEU A 193 0.30 17.79 -1.19
C LEU A 193 1.45 18.15 -0.22
N VAL A 194 2.68 18.29 -0.74
CA VAL A 194 3.83 18.76 0.04
C VAL A 194 3.65 20.24 0.41
N ASP A 195 3.32 21.10 -0.55
CA ASP A 195 3.11 22.53 -0.35
C ASP A 195 1.96 22.82 0.63
N GLU A 196 0.90 22.02 0.58
CA GLU A 196 -0.24 22.09 1.49
C GLU A 196 0.04 21.42 2.87
N GLY A 197 1.22 20.82 3.07
CA GLY A 197 1.63 20.17 4.32
C GLY A 197 0.88 18.86 4.62
N HIS A 198 0.37 18.19 3.61
CA HIS A 198 -0.36 16.93 3.76
C HIS A 198 0.51 15.69 3.71
N ILE A 199 1.67 15.79 3.07
CA ILE A 199 2.75 14.81 3.06
C ILE A 199 4.09 15.54 3.16
N LEU A 200 5.15 14.81 3.54
CA LEU A 200 6.50 15.35 3.59
C LEU A 200 7.21 15.18 2.23
N PRO A 201 8.13 16.08 1.86
CA PRO A 201 8.99 15.84 0.71
C PRO A 201 9.98 14.70 0.99
N PRO A 202 10.29 13.83 0.02
CA PRO A 202 11.34 12.83 0.16
C PRO A 202 12.72 13.48 0.05
N LYS A 203 13.67 13.03 0.87
CA LYS A 203 15.10 13.38 0.77
C LYS A 203 15.89 12.12 0.43
N VAL A 204 16.45 12.07 -0.77
CA VAL A 204 17.27 10.94 -1.22
C VAL A 204 18.71 11.09 -0.72
N VAL A 205 19.21 10.07 -0.03
CA VAL A 205 20.57 9.96 0.46
C VAL A 205 21.22 8.76 -0.22
N VAL A 206 22.20 9.00 -1.08
CA VAL A 206 22.97 7.95 -1.75
C VAL A 206 24.31 7.83 -1.05
N LYS A 207 24.52 6.73 -0.34
CA LYS A 207 25.77 6.45 0.37
C LYS A 207 26.65 5.56 -0.49
N LYS A 208 27.75 6.11 -1.01
CA LYS A 208 28.80 5.32 -1.65
C LYS A 208 29.60 4.58 -0.59
N ILE A 209 29.77 3.30 -0.78
CA ILE A 209 30.45 2.42 0.15
C ILE A 209 31.62 1.78 -0.59
N ASP A 210 32.82 1.98 -0.07
CA ASP A 210 34.02 1.35 -0.61
C ASP A 210 34.04 -0.12 -0.20
N VAL A 211 33.85 -1.01 -1.19
CA VAL A 211 33.93 -2.44 -0.98
C VAL A 211 35.38 -2.87 -1.06
N THR A 212 36.02 -3.11 0.08
CA THR A 212 37.23 -3.92 0.10
C THR A 212 36.85 -5.39 -0.12
N ASP A 213 37.54 -6.05 -1.03
CA ASP A 213 37.20 -7.33 -1.66
C ASP A 213 37.47 -8.55 -0.74
N ASP A 214 36.75 -8.61 0.41
CA ASP A 214 36.78 -9.78 1.27
C ASP A 214 35.41 -10.47 1.28
N SER A 215 35.22 -11.41 0.34
CA SER A 215 33.96 -12.07 0.02
C SER A 215 33.43 -13.02 1.12
N ARG A 216 34.18 -13.30 2.18
CA ARG A 216 33.84 -14.30 3.19
C ARG A 216 32.69 -13.92 4.11
N PHE A 217 32.36 -12.63 4.27
CA PHE A 217 31.40 -12.14 5.26
C PHE A 217 30.43 -11.10 4.69
N GLY A 218 29.75 -11.42 3.59
CA GLY A 218 28.80 -10.50 2.93
C GLY A 218 27.70 -9.99 3.87
N TYR A 219 27.26 -10.77 4.85
CA TYR A 219 26.29 -10.35 5.86
C TYR A 219 26.87 -9.42 6.93
N GLU A 220 28.15 -9.52 7.27
CA GLU A 220 28.81 -8.57 8.16
C GLU A 220 28.99 -7.19 7.48
N LYS A 221 29.38 -7.19 6.20
CA LYS A 221 29.43 -5.95 5.40
C LYS A 221 28.04 -5.31 5.29
N ASP A 222 26.99 -6.10 4.99
CA ASP A 222 25.62 -5.61 4.98
C ASP A 222 25.26 -4.98 6.34
N CYS A 223 25.66 -5.62 7.46
CA CYS A 223 25.45 -5.11 8.81
C CYS A 223 26.13 -3.75 9.02
N ASP A 224 27.42 -3.66 8.77
CA ASP A 224 28.21 -2.44 8.97
C ASP A 224 27.64 -1.28 8.16
N HIS A 225 27.28 -1.53 6.91
CA HIS A 225 26.73 -0.52 6.01
C HIS A 225 25.33 -0.05 6.39
N ILE A 226 24.46 -0.96 6.87
CA ILE A 226 23.14 -0.60 7.35
C ILE A 226 23.26 0.26 8.61
N VAL A 227 24.06 -0.19 9.56
CA VAL A 227 24.25 0.48 10.84
C VAL A 227 24.87 1.87 10.64
N GLU A 228 25.92 1.98 9.85
CA GLU A 228 26.55 3.25 9.49
C GLU A 228 25.57 4.19 8.77
N THR A 229 24.69 3.66 7.91
CA THR A 229 23.66 4.46 7.24
C THR A 229 22.61 4.96 8.22
N ILE A 230 22.22 4.14 9.21
CA ILE A 230 21.26 4.54 10.26
C ILE A 230 21.88 5.66 11.12
N ASP A 231 23.15 5.53 11.50
CA ASP A 231 23.86 6.56 12.29
C ASP A 231 23.95 7.89 11.52
N ASP A 232 24.25 7.87 10.22
CA ASP A 232 24.40 9.07 9.39
C ASP A 232 23.07 9.83 9.19
N VAL A 233 21.95 9.13 9.17
CA VAL A 233 20.64 9.76 8.94
C VAL A 233 19.94 10.17 10.23
N ASP A 234 20.41 9.67 11.37
CA ASP A 234 19.94 9.99 12.74
C ASP A 234 18.39 9.98 12.84
N VAL A 235 17.80 8.82 12.62
CA VAL A 235 16.35 8.61 12.66
C VAL A 235 15.97 7.48 13.58
N ASP A 236 14.81 7.55 14.19
CA ASP A 236 14.36 6.58 15.17
C ASP A 236 13.61 5.38 14.58
N LYS A 237 13.02 5.51 13.38
CA LYS A 237 12.11 4.50 12.81
C LYS A 237 12.45 4.21 11.36
N VAL A 238 13.05 3.04 11.13
CA VAL A 238 13.64 2.66 9.85
C VAL A 238 12.96 1.46 9.24
N LEU A 239 12.60 1.58 7.95
CA LEU A 239 12.15 0.47 7.11
C LEU A 239 13.30 -0.01 6.24
N ILE A 240 13.63 -1.31 6.29
CA ILE A 240 14.66 -1.92 5.45
C ILE A 240 14.01 -2.86 4.43
N CYS A 241 14.17 -2.51 3.16
CA CYS A 241 13.76 -3.34 2.01
C CYS A 241 14.89 -4.31 1.65
N ALA A 242 14.89 -5.51 2.25
CA ALA A 242 15.93 -6.50 2.06
C ALA A 242 15.87 -7.18 0.68
N ARG A 243 17.02 -7.67 0.20
CA ARG A 243 17.15 -8.40 -1.09
C ARG A 243 16.42 -9.73 -1.10
N SER A 244 16.39 -10.41 0.05
CA SER A 244 15.79 -11.72 0.19
C SER A 244 15.51 -12.06 1.65
N THR A 245 14.65 -13.05 1.89
CA THR A 245 14.47 -13.66 3.22
C THR A 245 15.80 -14.18 3.79
N LYS A 246 16.68 -14.74 2.93
CA LYS A 246 18.00 -15.21 3.34
C LYS A 246 18.86 -14.07 3.92
N GLN A 247 18.85 -12.90 3.30
CA GLN A 247 19.58 -11.73 3.83
C GLN A 247 19.07 -11.33 5.21
N ILE A 248 17.74 -11.28 5.41
CA ILE A 248 17.16 -10.96 6.73
C ILE A 248 17.65 -11.97 7.78
N VAL A 249 17.53 -13.27 7.50
CA VAL A 249 17.94 -14.33 8.42
C VAL A 249 19.45 -14.29 8.71
N SER A 250 20.27 -14.00 7.69
CA SER A 250 21.72 -13.88 7.87
C SER A 250 22.10 -12.65 8.69
N LEU A 251 21.47 -11.50 8.47
CA LEU A 251 21.69 -10.31 9.29
C LEU A 251 21.35 -10.56 10.77
N ILE A 252 20.19 -11.19 11.03
CA ILE A 252 19.71 -11.43 12.40
C ILE A 252 20.51 -12.52 13.11
N GLY A 253 20.84 -13.62 12.42
CA GLY A 253 21.37 -14.82 13.05
C GLY A 253 22.88 -15.01 12.91
N LEU A 254 23.56 -14.35 11.98
CA LEU A 254 24.97 -14.60 11.64
C LEU A 254 25.84 -13.34 11.71
N SER A 255 25.28 -12.16 11.90
CA SER A 255 26.04 -10.91 12.01
C SER A 255 25.86 -10.26 13.40
N LYS A 256 26.59 -9.19 13.62
CA LYS A 256 26.46 -8.34 14.84
C LYS A 256 25.23 -7.42 14.81
N PHE A 257 24.37 -7.52 13.78
CA PHE A 257 23.30 -6.56 13.53
C PHE A 257 22.40 -6.34 14.75
N VAL A 258 21.95 -7.42 15.39
CA VAL A 258 21.06 -7.33 16.56
C VAL A 258 21.76 -6.66 17.74
N SER A 259 23.03 -7.01 18.00
CA SER A 259 23.81 -6.38 19.08
C SER A 259 24.11 -4.91 18.79
N GLU A 260 24.41 -4.55 17.55
CA GLU A 260 24.63 -3.17 17.11
C GLU A 260 23.35 -2.32 17.23
N LEU A 261 22.19 -2.88 16.89
CA LEU A 261 20.90 -2.21 17.10
C LEU A 261 20.59 -2.02 18.59
N ALA A 262 20.78 -3.07 19.40
CA ALA A 262 20.55 -3.01 20.84
C ALA A 262 21.45 -1.95 21.53
N TRP A 263 22.73 -1.88 21.15
CA TRP A 263 23.65 -0.88 21.66
C TRP A 263 23.19 0.57 21.37
N ARG A 264 22.53 0.79 20.23
CA ARG A 264 21.95 2.09 19.83
C ARG A 264 20.54 2.31 20.37
N GLY A 265 19.99 1.38 21.15
CA GLY A 265 18.65 1.47 21.73
C GLY A 265 17.51 1.17 20.75
N TYR A 266 17.79 0.50 19.62
CA TYR A 266 16.75 0.07 18.70
C TYR A 266 16.23 -1.32 19.04
N SER A 267 14.90 -1.46 18.99
CA SER A 267 14.24 -2.76 18.80
C SER A 267 14.23 -3.17 17.33
N PHE A 268 14.10 -4.45 17.05
CA PHE A 268 13.99 -4.91 15.68
C PHE A 268 12.75 -5.77 15.44
N MET A 269 12.23 -5.66 14.26
CA MET A 269 11.10 -6.46 13.78
C MET A 269 11.41 -6.98 12.39
N TYR A 270 10.95 -8.17 12.07
CA TYR A 270 10.94 -8.62 10.68
C TYR A 270 9.77 -9.54 10.39
N ILE A 271 9.34 -9.53 9.13
CA ILE A 271 8.28 -10.42 8.66
C ILE A 271 8.64 -11.03 7.31
N THR A 272 8.49 -12.34 7.21
CA THR A 272 8.68 -13.09 5.96
C THR A 272 7.55 -14.09 5.75
N SER A 273 7.36 -14.54 4.49
CA SER A 273 6.37 -15.58 4.19
C SER A 273 6.70 -16.93 4.83
N LYS A 274 7.97 -17.17 5.17
CA LYS A 274 8.43 -18.43 5.74
C LYS A 274 8.45 -18.46 7.26
N THR A 275 8.90 -17.36 7.89
CA THR A 275 9.08 -17.30 9.35
C THR A 275 7.87 -16.70 10.06
N GLY A 276 6.96 -16.04 9.34
CA GLY A 276 5.95 -15.19 9.97
C GLY A 276 6.55 -13.89 10.54
N GLY A 277 5.88 -13.30 11.51
CA GLY A 277 6.32 -12.13 12.24
C GLY A 277 7.27 -12.49 13.39
N VAL A 278 8.29 -11.65 13.59
CA VAL A 278 9.22 -11.73 14.73
C VAL A 278 9.46 -10.33 15.27
N ILE A 279 9.41 -10.16 16.59
CA ILE A 279 9.66 -8.93 17.31
C ILE A 279 10.70 -9.21 18.39
N ASP A 280 11.83 -8.52 18.37
CA ASP A 280 12.95 -8.69 19.31
C ASP A 280 13.31 -10.15 19.59
N GLY A 281 13.30 -10.98 18.51
CA GLY A 281 13.63 -12.40 18.56
C GLY A 281 12.46 -13.32 18.92
N GLN A 282 11.31 -12.81 19.33
CA GLN A 282 10.13 -13.60 19.66
C GLN A 282 9.19 -13.72 18.44
N LYS A 283 8.76 -14.95 18.16
CA LYS A 283 7.79 -15.23 17.09
C LYS A 283 6.40 -14.81 17.53
N VAL A 284 5.72 -14.04 16.70
CA VAL A 284 4.38 -13.50 16.94
C VAL A 284 3.43 -13.84 15.78
N THR A 285 2.14 -13.71 16.02
CA THR A 285 1.14 -13.79 14.95
C THR A 285 1.30 -12.61 13.98
N ARG A 286 0.72 -12.73 12.80
CA ARG A 286 0.77 -11.66 11.81
C ARG A 286 0.00 -10.43 12.29
N GLU A 287 -1.13 -10.63 12.94
CA GLU A 287 -1.94 -9.58 13.53
C GLU A 287 -1.16 -8.83 14.61
N GLU A 288 -0.63 -9.54 15.60
CA GLU A 288 0.20 -8.96 16.67
C GLU A 288 1.41 -8.19 16.13
N PHE A 289 2.04 -8.69 15.04
CA PHE A 289 3.15 -8.00 14.39
C PHE A 289 2.73 -6.61 13.89
N PHE A 290 1.59 -6.51 13.18
CA PHE A 290 1.12 -5.25 12.62
C PHE A 290 0.56 -4.30 13.68
N ASP A 291 -0.11 -4.83 14.70
CA ASP A 291 -0.61 -4.04 15.82
C ASP A 291 0.56 -3.42 16.60
N THR A 292 1.59 -4.19 16.89
CA THR A 292 2.80 -3.70 17.55
C THR A 292 3.54 -2.68 16.68
N LEU A 293 3.68 -2.93 15.37
CA LEU A 293 4.32 -2.01 14.45
C LEU A 293 3.57 -0.66 14.39
N ASN A 294 2.25 -0.68 14.35
CA ASN A 294 1.43 0.53 14.38
C ASN A 294 1.47 1.24 15.74
N ALA A 295 1.48 0.49 16.84
CA ALA A 295 1.62 1.06 18.17
C ALA A 295 2.99 1.74 18.35
N TRP A 296 4.08 1.08 17.98
CA TRP A 296 5.44 1.66 18.05
C TRP A 296 5.58 2.87 17.13
N GLY A 297 4.92 2.84 15.96
CA GLY A 297 4.92 3.99 15.05
C GLY A 297 4.37 5.28 15.65
N LYS A 298 3.50 5.17 16.66
CA LYS A 298 2.86 6.30 17.35
C LYS A 298 3.59 6.77 18.60
N THR A 299 4.66 6.09 19.02
CA THR A 299 5.45 6.40 20.22
C THR A 299 6.85 6.87 19.82
N ASP A 300 7.67 7.26 20.81
CA ASP A 300 9.09 7.63 20.62
C ASP A 300 10.03 6.41 20.61
N LYS A 301 9.49 5.20 20.47
CA LYS A 301 10.29 3.98 20.42
C LYS A 301 11.13 3.93 19.15
N ARG A 302 12.43 3.71 19.34
CA ARG A 302 13.37 3.47 18.23
C ARG A 302 13.26 2.04 17.75
N PHE A 303 13.04 1.84 16.45
CA PHE A 303 12.96 0.49 15.89
C PHE A 303 13.34 0.42 14.41
N VAL A 304 13.80 -0.77 14.05
CA VAL A 304 14.09 -1.15 12.66
C VAL A 304 13.15 -2.27 12.25
N VAL A 305 12.45 -2.12 11.13
CA VAL A 305 11.63 -3.18 10.56
C VAL A 305 12.19 -3.66 9.22
N LEU A 306 12.45 -4.97 9.11
CA LEU A 306 12.98 -5.58 7.89
C LEU A 306 11.89 -6.38 7.16
N HIS A 307 11.83 -6.23 5.85
CA HIS A 307 10.96 -7.05 5.02
C HIS A 307 11.57 -7.33 3.64
N HIS A 308 11.05 -8.37 2.97
CA HIS A 308 11.39 -8.64 1.58
C HIS A 308 10.24 -8.25 0.62
N SER A 309 9.00 -8.63 0.90
CA SER A 309 7.86 -8.38 0.00
C SER A 309 6.57 -8.03 0.73
N ILE A 310 6.42 -8.43 1.98
CA ILE A 310 5.13 -8.38 2.68
C ILE A 310 4.66 -6.96 2.97
N LEU A 311 5.59 -6.04 3.27
CA LEU A 311 5.27 -4.65 3.55
C LEU A 311 5.21 -3.76 2.30
N SER A 312 5.46 -4.29 1.11
CA SER A 312 5.46 -3.48 -0.12
C SER A 312 4.05 -3.12 -0.61
N GLU A 313 3.00 -3.80 -0.14
CA GLU A 313 1.64 -3.57 -0.63
C GLU A 313 0.71 -3.07 0.47
N GLY A 314 0.28 -1.82 0.37
CA GLY A 314 -0.93 -1.27 0.99
C GLY A 314 -0.99 -1.13 2.51
N ILE A 315 -0.11 -1.77 3.29
CA ILE A 315 -0.18 -1.74 4.75
C ILE A 315 0.14 -0.35 5.28
N ASN A 316 -0.78 0.19 6.05
CA ASN A 316 -0.60 1.47 6.70
C ASN A 316 0.37 1.32 7.88
N VAL A 317 1.58 1.86 7.76
CA VAL A 317 2.54 1.98 8.87
C VAL A 317 2.75 3.45 9.14
N ASN A 318 2.34 3.90 10.30
CA ASN A 318 2.52 5.27 10.72
C ASN A 318 3.91 5.47 11.35
N GLY A 319 4.43 6.69 11.26
CA GLY A 319 5.60 7.14 11.98
C GLY A 319 6.95 6.70 11.42
N LEU A 320 7.04 5.92 10.34
CA LEU A 320 8.32 5.61 9.70
C LEU A 320 9.00 6.89 9.19
N GLU A 321 10.32 6.98 9.38
CA GLU A 321 11.12 8.18 9.10
C GLU A 321 12.07 7.98 7.94
N ALA A 322 12.65 6.79 7.82
CA ALA A 322 13.54 6.43 6.74
C ALA A 322 13.22 5.08 6.11
N VAL A 323 13.52 4.96 4.81
CA VAL A 323 13.54 3.68 4.09
C VAL A 323 14.93 3.43 3.51
N LEU A 324 15.47 2.24 3.75
CA LEU A 324 16.72 1.75 3.17
C LEU A 324 16.43 0.72 2.08
N PHE A 325 16.90 0.97 0.87
CA PHE A 325 16.76 0.05 -0.25
C PHE A 325 18.02 -0.79 -0.43
N LEU A 326 17.99 -2.05 0.02
CA LEU A 326 19.07 -3.03 -0.19
C LEU A 326 18.87 -3.87 -1.47
N ARG A 327 17.81 -3.61 -2.23
CA ARG A 327 17.47 -4.33 -3.46
C ARG A 327 16.97 -3.39 -4.55
N SER A 328 17.07 -3.82 -5.80
CA SER A 328 16.34 -3.17 -6.89
C SER A 328 14.86 -3.53 -6.82
N MET A 329 14.02 -2.55 -6.97
CA MET A 329 12.57 -2.67 -7.03
C MET A 329 12.05 -2.04 -8.33
N ASP A 330 10.80 -2.33 -8.67
CA ASP A 330 10.10 -1.60 -9.73
C ASP A 330 9.62 -0.23 -9.23
N TYR A 331 9.13 0.60 -10.14
CA TYR A 331 8.67 1.96 -9.83
C TYR A 331 7.52 1.96 -8.81
N ILE A 332 6.62 0.96 -8.86
CA ILE A 332 5.51 0.82 -7.91
C ILE A 332 6.05 0.59 -6.51
N GLY A 333 6.90 -0.43 -6.34
CA GLY A 333 7.48 -0.77 -5.04
C GLY A 333 8.31 0.37 -4.44
N ILE A 334 9.07 1.10 -5.26
CA ILE A 334 9.82 2.29 -4.83
C ILE A 334 8.84 3.38 -4.37
N SER A 335 7.86 3.74 -5.19
CA SER A 335 6.88 4.78 -4.86
C SER A 335 6.07 4.46 -3.60
N GLN A 336 5.65 3.21 -3.45
CA GLN A 336 4.94 2.75 -2.24
C GLN A 336 5.81 2.80 -0.99
N SER A 337 7.09 2.43 -1.10
CA SER A 337 8.03 2.46 0.03
C SER A 337 8.35 3.90 0.45
N ILE A 338 8.59 4.80 -0.51
CA ILE A 338 8.71 6.24 -0.26
C ILE A 338 7.45 6.77 0.41
N GLY A 339 6.28 6.41 -0.11
CA GLY A 339 4.98 6.81 0.41
C GLY A 339 4.75 6.48 1.88
N ARG A 340 5.52 5.54 2.48
CA ARG A 340 5.43 5.20 3.91
C ARG A 340 6.19 6.18 4.79
N VAL A 341 7.31 6.69 4.31
CA VAL A 341 8.18 7.58 5.11
C VAL A 341 7.86 9.07 4.94
N ILE A 342 7.08 9.42 3.92
CA ILE A 342 6.63 10.80 3.71
C ILE A 342 5.31 11.15 4.42
N ARG A 343 4.68 10.20 5.11
CA ARG A 343 3.47 10.47 5.90
C ARG A 343 3.80 11.35 7.08
N LEU A 344 2.88 12.25 7.40
CA LEU A 344 2.94 13.00 8.64
C LEU A 344 2.81 12.00 9.81
N GLY A 345 3.76 12.02 10.69
CA GLY A 345 3.76 11.24 11.94
C GLY A 345 3.71 12.17 13.16
N ASN A 346 3.79 11.58 14.36
CA ASN A 346 3.87 12.34 15.60
C ASN A 346 5.26 12.95 15.84
N CYS A 347 6.20 12.84 14.90
CA CYS A 347 7.55 13.33 14.99
C CYS A 347 7.74 14.69 14.28
N HIS A 348 8.68 15.48 14.76
CA HIS A 348 9.06 16.77 14.19
C HIS A 348 9.88 16.67 12.89
N LYS A 349 9.78 15.55 12.16
CA LYS A 349 10.53 15.33 10.93
C LYS A 349 10.07 16.28 9.82
N LYS A 350 11.04 16.77 9.04
CA LYS A 350 10.80 17.67 7.91
C LYS A 350 10.78 16.94 6.56
N PHE A 351 11.33 15.74 6.50
CA PHE A 351 11.53 14.96 5.29
C PHE A 351 11.23 13.48 5.54
N GLY A 352 10.76 12.77 4.50
CA GLY A 352 10.85 11.31 4.44
C GLY A 352 12.21 10.92 3.87
N ILE A 353 13.06 10.26 4.64
CA ILE A 353 14.43 9.93 4.21
C ILE A 353 14.43 8.66 3.39
N VAL A 354 15.10 8.69 2.25
CA VAL A 354 15.25 7.56 1.33
C VAL A 354 16.73 7.26 1.14
N CYS A 355 17.20 6.18 1.75
CA CYS A 355 18.61 5.81 1.76
C CYS A 355 18.89 4.66 0.78
N ILE A 356 19.97 4.79 0.02
CA ILE A 356 20.42 3.78 -0.93
C ILE A 356 21.92 3.57 -0.73
N PRO A 357 22.35 2.49 -0.08
CA PRO A 357 23.74 2.11 -0.05
C PRO A 357 24.19 1.63 -1.44
N VAL A 358 25.21 2.24 -1.98
CA VAL A 358 25.75 1.92 -3.31
C VAL A 358 27.13 1.30 -3.14
N TYR A 359 27.19 -0.03 -3.16
CA TYR A 359 28.41 -0.81 -3.12
C TYR A 359 28.52 -1.82 -4.28
N ASP A 360 27.50 -1.90 -5.13
CA ASP A 360 27.46 -2.79 -6.28
C ASP A 360 26.62 -2.19 -7.43
N LYS A 361 26.57 -2.92 -8.56
CA LYS A 361 25.77 -2.53 -9.73
C LYS A 361 24.27 -2.42 -9.40
N VAL A 362 23.78 -3.18 -8.43
CA VAL A 362 22.37 -3.17 -7.98
C VAL A 362 22.07 -1.85 -7.27
N GLY A 363 22.94 -1.40 -6.38
CA GLY A 363 22.80 -0.11 -5.71
C GLY A 363 22.80 1.07 -6.69
N ILE A 364 23.70 1.07 -7.68
CA ILE A 364 23.74 2.09 -8.75
C ILE A 364 22.43 2.11 -9.55
N SER A 365 21.93 0.94 -9.93
CA SER A 365 20.66 0.83 -10.68
C SER A 365 19.48 1.28 -9.82
N THR A 366 19.48 0.93 -8.54
CA THR A 366 18.42 1.32 -7.59
C THR A 366 18.41 2.82 -7.36
N SER A 367 19.59 3.44 -7.17
CA SER A 367 19.66 4.89 -6.94
C SER A 367 19.13 5.69 -8.13
N LYS A 368 19.44 5.28 -9.36
CA LYS A 368 18.90 5.91 -10.58
C LYS A 368 17.37 5.79 -10.66
N LYS A 369 16.81 4.63 -10.32
CA LYS A 369 15.37 4.42 -10.33
C LYS A 369 14.66 5.23 -9.24
N VAL A 370 15.24 5.27 -8.03
CA VAL A 370 14.67 6.05 -6.92
C VAL A 370 14.70 7.53 -7.28
N GLN A 371 15.81 8.04 -7.82
CA GLN A 371 15.88 9.44 -8.25
C GLN A 371 14.84 9.73 -9.34
N ALA A 372 14.69 8.86 -10.35
CA ALA A 372 13.68 9.01 -11.38
C ALA A 372 12.24 9.04 -10.82
N VAL A 373 11.93 8.22 -9.82
CA VAL A 373 10.62 8.26 -9.14
C VAL A 373 10.44 9.58 -8.39
N VAL A 374 11.45 10.03 -7.66
CA VAL A 374 11.38 11.27 -6.89
C VAL A 374 11.21 12.48 -7.83
N ASP A 375 11.99 12.56 -8.90
CA ASP A 375 11.90 13.64 -9.89
C ASP A 375 10.52 13.65 -10.56
N THR A 376 10.06 12.49 -11.05
CA THR A 376 8.76 12.38 -11.72
C THR A 376 7.59 12.73 -10.78
N VAL A 377 7.59 12.19 -9.56
CA VAL A 377 6.43 12.30 -8.66
C VAL A 377 6.46 13.59 -7.86
N PHE A 378 7.62 13.98 -7.31
CA PHE A 378 7.72 15.07 -6.33
C PHE A 378 8.28 16.37 -6.92
N THR A 379 8.86 16.34 -8.12
CA THR A 379 9.30 17.54 -8.84
C THR A 379 8.32 17.88 -9.97
N ASP A 380 8.08 16.91 -10.88
CA ASP A 380 7.25 17.13 -12.06
C ASP A 380 5.74 16.98 -11.77
N GLY A 381 5.37 16.39 -10.62
CA GLY A 381 4.00 16.19 -10.21
C GLY A 381 3.24 15.13 -11.04
N GLN A 382 3.95 14.28 -11.76
CA GLN A 382 3.37 13.23 -12.59
C GLN A 382 3.31 11.90 -11.80
N PRO A 383 2.30 11.07 -12.00
CA PRO A 383 2.26 9.76 -11.36
C PRO A 383 3.42 8.87 -11.88
N ALA A 384 3.98 8.03 -11.01
CA ALA A 384 4.95 7.02 -11.40
C ALA A 384 4.24 5.91 -12.18
N ILE A 385 4.28 6.00 -13.52
CA ILE A 385 3.66 5.03 -14.40
C ILE A 385 4.57 3.82 -14.55
N SER A 386 4.04 2.63 -14.31
CA SER A 386 4.72 1.38 -14.62
C SER A 386 4.09 0.70 -15.85
N ILE A 387 4.84 -0.21 -16.46
CA ILE A 387 4.39 -0.90 -17.66
C ILE A 387 4.10 -2.36 -17.34
N VAL A 388 3.01 -2.89 -17.91
CA VAL A 388 2.65 -4.31 -17.83
C VAL A 388 3.73 -5.12 -18.52
N ARG A 389 4.48 -5.91 -17.76
CA ARG A 389 5.54 -6.76 -18.30
C ARG A 389 4.95 -7.99 -19.00
N SER A 390 5.74 -8.50 -19.93
CA SER A 390 5.43 -9.74 -20.69
C SER A 390 5.36 -10.97 -19.81
#